data_5fca4eab7429720ab8f3a4142a9cfbba
#
_entry.id   5fca4eab7429720ab8f3a4142a9cfbba
#
_cell.length_a   1.000
_cell.length_b   1.000
_cell.length_c   1.000
_cell.angle_alpha   90.00
_cell.angle_beta   90.00
_cell.angle_gamma   90.00
#
_symmetry.space_group_name_H-M   'P 1'
#
loop_
_entity.id
_entity.type
_entity.pdbx_description
1 polymer ?
#
loop_
_entity_poly.entity_id
_entity_poly.type
_entity_poly.pdbx_seq_one_letter_code
_entity_poly.pdbx_strand_id
1 'polypeptide(L)'
;MKHSIILSLLCLLLAGCHIGEVQYVDFADLSMAENTTFRVTAQRTTHLQELSSDPEWMALWGMTDSATTAPVHVAGVNRPQRATSTSMAGIMQELLDFSKASVAIEISGLYPSVDVDKNPILLSGKVILPAKGPIKRYILVSHYTIASNKEAPSNIFSLEGLLVKLGYALIIPDYIGYGATSDKVHPYLVMELTARNVLDMYDAVVPFLKKAGCSPEHDDIYLMGYSQGGATTMAVQHAIEHHERPIKIRRVFAGGGPYDIKYTYDQFVETNWASYPCAVPIMMQGMVVGNKLNLDMQTMMASNIYENLDKWVNSKVYTTNQINALIGTKVTSDLLTPTGMNRTSKEVSELYKAMTENSILTYSWTPKAPVFMFHSMDDDVVPFENAMRAKSKWKNANIQYSFGHYGNHQIGCVRFIYTVQTLLENDEKEENGNFSF
;
A
#
# COMPACT_ATOMS: atom_id res chain seq x y z
N MET A 1 -29.54 29.33 -7.54
CA MET A 1 -30.39 28.13 -7.47
C MET A 1 -29.72 26.82 -7.88
N LYS A 2 -28.61 26.80 -8.63
CA LYS A 2 -27.91 25.54 -9.00
C LYS A 2 -26.94 25.03 -7.94
N HIS A 3 -26.53 25.83 -6.98
CA HIS A 3 -25.62 25.41 -5.89
C HIS A 3 -26.31 24.73 -4.70
N SER A 4 -27.59 25.04 -4.46
CA SER A 4 -28.35 24.45 -3.35
C SER A 4 -28.74 22.98 -3.56
N ILE A 5 -28.82 22.52 -4.81
CA ILE A 5 -29.23 21.15 -5.12
C ILE A 5 -28.05 20.16 -4.92
N ILE A 6 -26.82 20.60 -5.20
CA ILE A 6 -25.62 19.77 -4.99
C ILE A 6 -25.34 19.59 -3.49
N LEU A 7 -25.60 20.64 -2.68
CA LEU A 7 -25.44 20.58 -1.22
C LEU A 7 -26.40 19.57 -0.58
N SER A 8 -27.66 19.51 -1.04
CA SER A 8 -28.67 18.61 -0.49
C SER A 8 -28.38 17.14 -0.78
N LEU A 9 -27.73 16.82 -1.91
CA LEU A 9 -27.36 15.45 -2.25
C LEU A 9 -26.14 14.96 -1.46
N LEU A 10 -25.18 15.85 -1.18
CA LEU A 10 -23.98 15.53 -0.38
C LEU A 10 -24.34 15.17 1.07
N CYS A 11 -25.33 15.84 1.66
CA CYS A 11 -25.77 15.60 3.03
C CYS A 11 -26.53 14.28 3.23
N LEU A 12 -27.22 13.79 2.20
CA LEU A 12 -27.95 12.52 2.26
C LEU A 12 -27.04 11.28 2.22
N LEU A 13 -25.82 11.42 1.67
CA LEU A 13 -24.87 10.30 1.54
C LEU A 13 -23.98 10.10 2.79
N LEU A 14 -23.81 11.12 3.63
CA LEU A 14 -23.08 11.02 4.90
C LEU A 14 -23.96 10.53 6.06
N ALA A 15 -25.28 10.43 5.87
CA ALA A 15 -26.23 9.97 6.89
C ALA A 15 -26.09 8.48 7.27
N GLY A 16 -25.14 7.75 6.70
CA GLY A 16 -24.83 6.36 7.03
C GLY A 16 -23.95 6.15 8.26
N CYS A 17 -23.28 7.19 8.73
CA CYS A 17 -22.41 7.13 9.91
C CYS A 17 -23.14 7.72 11.12
N HIS A 18 -23.95 6.99 11.82
CA HIS A 18 -24.75 7.34 13.00
C HIS A 18 -25.97 8.25 12.76
N ILE A 19 -27.15 7.75 13.13
CA ILE A 19 -28.42 8.49 13.26
C ILE A 19 -28.42 9.25 14.60
N GLY A 20 -27.56 10.24 14.73
CA GLY A 20 -27.69 11.34 15.66
C GLY A 20 -27.75 12.59 14.78
N GLU A 21 -28.49 13.64 15.18
CA GLU A 21 -28.69 14.85 14.38
C GLU A 21 -27.43 15.23 13.60
N VAL A 22 -27.48 15.04 12.27
CA VAL A 22 -26.38 15.39 11.36
C VAL A 22 -26.27 16.90 11.33
N GLN A 23 -25.32 17.46 12.07
CA GLN A 23 -24.92 18.84 11.82
C GLN A 23 -24.30 18.89 10.42
N TYR A 24 -24.94 19.65 9.55
CA TYR A 24 -24.44 19.90 8.19
C TYR A 24 -23.04 20.49 8.26
N VAL A 25 -22.04 19.75 7.81
CA VAL A 25 -20.71 20.28 7.59
C VAL A 25 -20.76 21.03 6.25
N ASP A 26 -20.65 22.34 6.27
CA ASP A 26 -20.46 23.13 5.06
C ASP A 26 -19.04 22.88 4.54
N PHE A 27 -18.93 22.02 3.51
CA PHE A 27 -17.65 21.69 2.89
C PHE A 27 -16.98 22.91 2.21
N ALA A 28 -17.69 24.01 2.01
CA ALA A 28 -17.09 25.27 1.53
C ALA A 28 -16.26 25.97 2.62
N ASP A 29 -16.56 25.75 3.90
CA ASP A 29 -15.80 26.26 5.05
C ASP A 29 -14.60 25.36 5.44
N LEU A 30 -14.43 24.20 4.81
CA LEU A 30 -13.19 23.42 4.84
C LEU A 30 -12.14 24.04 3.91
N SER A 31 -12.35 25.30 3.48
CA SER A 31 -11.34 26.08 2.80
C SER A 31 -10.09 26.12 3.66
N MET A 32 -8.95 25.97 3.04
CA MET A 32 -7.58 25.98 3.50
C MET A 32 -7.31 27.04 4.60
N ALA A 33 -7.84 26.84 5.79
CA ALA A 33 -7.30 27.42 7.00
C ALA A 33 -5.97 26.74 7.29
N GLU A 34 -4.96 27.48 7.59
CA GLU A 34 -3.53 27.16 7.66
C GLU A 34 -3.12 25.93 8.50
N ASN A 35 -3.98 25.09 8.99
CA ASN A 35 -3.67 23.88 9.73
C ASN A 35 -4.63 22.74 9.41
N THR A 36 -4.16 21.77 8.67
CA THR A 36 -4.53 20.37 8.76
C THR A 36 -5.91 19.96 8.33
N THR A 37 -6.42 20.34 7.17
CA THR A 37 -7.72 19.84 6.76
C THR A 37 -7.64 19.06 5.46
N PHE A 38 -8.15 17.82 5.50
CA PHE A 38 -8.41 17.02 4.33
C PHE A 38 -9.46 17.74 3.46
N ARG A 39 -9.07 18.11 2.24
CA ARG A 39 -9.94 18.81 1.30
C ARG A 39 -10.53 17.84 0.31
N VAL A 40 -11.82 17.57 0.43
CA VAL A 40 -12.54 16.67 -0.50
C VAL A 40 -12.50 17.19 -1.93
N THR A 41 -12.10 16.36 -2.86
CA THR A 41 -12.08 16.64 -4.31
C THR A 41 -13.12 15.84 -5.07
N ALA A 42 -13.44 14.63 -4.60
CA ALA A 42 -14.47 13.80 -5.19
C ALA A 42 -15.08 12.88 -4.13
N GLN A 43 -16.35 12.54 -4.33
CA GLN A 43 -17.05 11.52 -3.57
C GLN A 43 -17.85 10.64 -4.51
N ARG A 44 -17.83 9.34 -4.28
CA ARG A 44 -18.68 8.39 -5.00
C ARG A 44 -19.18 7.28 -4.11
N THR A 45 -20.30 6.67 -4.52
CA THR A 45 -20.80 5.43 -3.94
C THR A 45 -20.43 4.29 -4.87
N THR A 46 -19.84 3.24 -4.34
CA THR A 46 -19.42 2.06 -5.11
C THR A 46 -20.23 0.86 -4.64
N HIS A 47 -20.94 0.24 -5.58
CA HIS A 47 -21.58 -1.06 -5.36
C HIS A 47 -20.53 -2.15 -5.54
N LEU A 48 -20.15 -2.80 -4.44
CA LEU A 48 -19.01 -3.74 -4.43
C LEU A 48 -19.21 -4.94 -5.37
N GLN A 49 -20.47 -5.36 -5.60
CA GLN A 49 -20.77 -6.43 -6.56
C GLN A 49 -20.38 -6.07 -8.01
N GLU A 50 -20.36 -4.78 -8.37
CA GLU A 50 -19.99 -4.34 -9.71
C GLU A 50 -18.48 -4.57 -9.97
N LEU A 51 -17.64 -4.52 -8.91
CA LEU A 51 -16.21 -4.79 -9.02
C LEU A 51 -15.91 -6.22 -9.51
N SER A 52 -16.69 -7.19 -9.05
CA SER A 52 -16.53 -8.60 -9.48
C SER A 52 -16.92 -8.84 -10.93
N SER A 53 -17.66 -7.91 -11.54
CA SER A 53 -18.11 -7.96 -12.93
C SER A 53 -17.32 -7.03 -13.85
N ASP A 54 -16.37 -6.25 -13.30
CA ASP A 54 -15.50 -5.34 -14.07
C ASP A 54 -14.22 -6.05 -14.50
N PRO A 55 -14.08 -6.41 -15.81
CA PRO A 55 -12.90 -7.14 -16.28
C PRO A 55 -11.61 -6.32 -16.17
N GLU A 56 -11.67 -4.97 -16.28
CA GLU A 56 -10.49 -4.11 -16.16
C GLU A 56 -10.01 -4.09 -14.72
N TRP A 57 -10.93 -3.93 -13.77
CA TRP A 57 -10.61 -3.99 -12.34
C TRP A 57 -10.05 -5.37 -11.96
N MET A 58 -10.68 -6.46 -12.39
CA MET A 58 -10.22 -7.82 -12.13
C MET A 58 -8.83 -8.09 -12.73
N ALA A 59 -8.56 -7.58 -13.94
CA ALA A 59 -7.27 -7.75 -14.60
C ALA A 59 -6.12 -7.01 -13.90
N LEU A 60 -6.38 -5.85 -13.29
CA LEU A 60 -5.36 -5.11 -12.53
C LEU A 60 -4.78 -5.94 -11.37
N TRP A 61 -5.61 -6.77 -10.76
CA TRP A 61 -5.23 -7.59 -9.61
C TRP A 61 -4.85 -9.04 -9.98
N GLY A 62 -4.77 -9.36 -11.28
CA GLY A 62 -4.49 -10.71 -11.76
C GLY A 62 -5.61 -11.71 -11.42
N MET A 63 -6.82 -11.21 -11.23
CA MET A 63 -7.99 -12.00 -10.85
C MET A 63 -8.75 -12.59 -12.03
N THR A 64 -8.11 -12.75 -13.19
CA THR A 64 -8.69 -13.41 -14.38
C THR A 64 -8.46 -14.92 -14.34
N ASP A 65 -9.30 -15.70 -15.01
CA ASP A 65 -9.41 -17.17 -14.95
C ASP A 65 -8.12 -18.00 -15.17
N SER A 66 -7.03 -17.39 -15.58
CA SER A 66 -5.79 -18.10 -15.95
C SER A 66 -4.85 -18.44 -14.78
N ALA A 67 -5.17 -18.05 -13.53
CA ALA A 67 -4.27 -18.20 -12.37
C ALA A 67 -4.59 -19.40 -11.43
N THR A 68 -5.42 -20.37 -11.84
CA THR A 68 -6.18 -21.24 -10.92
C THR A 68 -5.60 -22.62 -10.59
N THR A 69 -4.36 -22.97 -10.89
CA THR A 69 -3.93 -24.40 -10.83
C THR A 69 -2.80 -24.81 -9.90
N ALA A 70 -2.51 -24.14 -8.82
CA ALA A 70 -1.54 -24.67 -7.84
C ALA A 70 -2.20 -25.04 -6.48
N PRO A 71 -2.13 -26.31 -6.00
CA PRO A 71 -2.56 -26.65 -4.64
C PRO A 71 -1.59 -26.13 -3.59
N VAL A 72 -2.10 -25.66 -2.47
CA VAL A 72 -1.32 -25.04 -1.38
C VAL A 72 -1.39 -25.90 -0.11
N HIS A 73 -0.22 -26.29 0.40
CA HIS A 73 -0.07 -26.84 1.73
C HIS A 73 0.26 -25.73 2.74
N VAL A 74 -0.59 -25.54 3.74
CA VAL A 74 -0.29 -24.65 4.89
C VAL A 74 0.36 -25.48 5.98
N ALA A 75 1.66 -25.32 6.20
CA ALA A 75 2.36 -25.92 7.32
C ALA A 75 2.49 -24.90 8.46
N GLY A 76 1.99 -25.23 9.64
CA GLY A 76 2.41 -24.56 10.88
C GLY A 76 1.34 -23.84 11.71
N VAL A 77 0.07 -24.23 11.65
CA VAL A 77 -0.91 -23.87 12.70
C VAL A 77 -1.57 -25.14 13.22
N ASN A 78 -1.12 -25.61 14.38
CA ASN A 78 -1.81 -26.67 15.11
C ASN A 78 -3.08 -26.13 15.76
N ARG A 79 -4.18 -26.09 15.00
CA ARG A 79 -5.57 -26.11 15.52
C ARG A 79 -6.50 -26.61 14.40
N PRO A 80 -7.56 -27.39 14.72
CA PRO A 80 -8.51 -27.84 13.72
C PRO A 80 -9.34 -26.65 13.24
N GLN A 81 -8.89 -25.96 12.19
CA GLN A 81 -9.73 -25.06 11.44
C GLN A 81 -10.53 -25.86 10.42
N ARG A 82 -11.83 -25.56 10.32
CA ARG A 82 -12.64 -25.97 9.18
C ARG A 82 -11.83 -25.74 7.92
N ALA A 83 -11.73 -26.76 7.09
CA ALA A 83 -11.04 -26.70 5.81
C ALA A 83 -11.77 -25.71 4.88
N THR A 84 -11.47 -24.43 5.02
CA THR A 84 -11.79 -23.42 4.01
C THR A 84 -10.89 -23.71 2.83
N SER A 85 -11.46 -23.72 1.63
CA SER A 85 -10.77 -24.00 0.38
C SER A 85 -9.54 -23.09 0.25
N THR A 86 -8.34 -23.66 0.34
CA THR A 86 -7.05 -22.97 0.12
C THR A 86 -6.75 -22.75 -1.36
N SER A 87 -7.68 -23.06 -2.26
CA SER A 87 -7.56 -22.79 -3.68
C SER A 87 -7.73 -21.30 -3.98
N MET A 88 -7.09 -20.81 -5.05
CA MET A 88 -7.29 -19.40 -5.47
C MET A 88 -8.76 -19.09 -5.75
N ALA A 89 -9.50 -20.01 -6.36
CA ALA A 89 -10.94 -19.85 -6.59
C ALA A 89 -11.73 -19.66 -5.28
N GLY A 90 -11.42 -20.42 -4.24
CA GLY A 90 -12.04 -20.26 -2.91
C GLY A 90 -11.67 -18.93 -2.26
N ILE A 91 -10.40 -18.53 -2.33
CA ILE A 91 -9.93 -17.23 -1.83
C ILE A 91 -10.68 -16.08 -2.54
N MET A 92 -10.79 -16.17 -3.87
CA MET A 92 -11.51 -15.19 -4.68
C MET A 92 -12.99 -15.12 -4.32
N GLN A 93 -13.63 -16.27 -4.15
CA GLN A 93 -15.05 -16.32 -3.74
C GLN A 93 -15.25 -15.62 -2.40
N GLU A 94 -14.37 -15.84 -1.41
CA GLU A 94 -14.48 -15.19 -0.10
C GLU A 94 -14.11 -13.70 -0.15
N LEU A 95 -13.10 -13.30 -0.92
CA LEU A 95 -12.75 -11.89 -1.10
C LEU A 95 -13.87 -11.10 -1.78
N LEU A 96 -14.56 -11.70 -2.73
CA LEU A 96 -15.67 -11.10 -3.48
C LEU A 96 -17.05 -11.45 -2.89
N ASP A 97 -17.12 -12.03 -1.70
CA ASP A 97 -18.37 -12.18 -0.96
C ASP A 97 -18.74 -10.85 -0.28
N PHE A 98 -19.76 -10.19 -0.81
CA PHE A 98 -20.30 -8.92 -0.31
C PHE A 98 -21.61 -9.10 0.47
N SER A 99 -21.90 -10.29 0.97
CA SER A 99 -23.11 -10.58 1.75
C SER A 99 -23.22 -9.73 3.03
N LYS A 100 -22.09 -9.34 3.64
CA LYS A 100 -22.00 -8.50 4.85
C LYS A 100 -22.20 -7.01 4.56
N ALA A 101 -21.67 -6.52 3.45
CA ALA A 101 -21.84 -5.15 2.99
C ALA A 101 -21.65 -5.10 1.47
N SER A 102 -22.56 -4.43 0.79
CA SER A 102 -22.60 -4.36 -0.67
C SER A 102 -22.25 -2.99 -1.24
N VAL A 103 -22.07 -1.99 -0.37
CA VAL A 103 -21.86 -0.60 -0.78
C VAL A 103 -20.79 0.04 0.08
N ALA A 104 -19.88 0.75 -0.59
CA ALA A 104 -18.86 1.59 0.02
C ALA A 104 -19.05 3.06 -0.37
N ILE A 105 -18.60 3.98 0.47
CA ILE A 105 -18.47 5.39 0.17
C ILE A 105 -16.99 5.69 0.01
N GLU A 106 -16.60 6.22 -1.14
CA GLU A 106 -15.24 6.64 -1.43
C GLU A 106 -15.15 8.17 -1.40
N ILE A 107 -14.18 8.70 -0.67
CA ILE A 107 -13.92 10.13 -0.54
C ILE A 107 -12.47 10.37 -0.94
N SER A 108 -12.22 10.94 -2.12
CA SER A 108 -10.90 11.39 -2.53
C SER A 108 -10.67 12.83 -2.11
N GLY A 109 -9.44 13.18 -1.74
CA GLY A 109 -9.15 14.53 -1.32
C GLY A 109 -7.66 14.84 -1.24
N LEU A 110 -7.36 16.10 -0.95
CA LEU A 110 -6.03 16.67 -0.80
C LEU A 110 -5.69 16.84 0.69
N TYR A 111 -4.42 16.67 1.01
CA TYR A 111 -3.88 16.92 2.34
C TYR A 111 -2.49 17.55 2.28
N PRO A 112 -2.12 18.41 3.25
CA PRO A 112 -0.80 19.02 3.31
C PRO A 112 0.25 18.00 3.74
N SER A 113 1.43 18.05 3.12
CA SER A 113 2.60 17.25 3.44
C SER A 113 3.87 17.98 3.04
N VAL A 114 4.99 17.27 2.90
CA VAL A 114 6.27 17.81 2.45
C VAL A 114 6.83 16.99 1.29
N ASP A 115 7.58 17.65 0.40
CA ASP A 115 8.33 17.02 -0.68
C ASP A 115 9.74 16.58 -0.24
N VAL A 116 10.56 16.13 -1.20
CA VAL A 116 11.96 15.70 -0.98
C VAL A 116 12.87 16.83 -0.47
N ASP A 117 12.50 18.07 -0.70
CA ASP A 117 13.20 19.28 -0.23
C ASP A 117 12.65 19.81 1.09
N LYS A 118 11.67 19.10 1.67
CA LYS A 118 10.91 19.51 2.85
C LYS A 118 10.05 20.75 2.62
N ASN A 119 9.81 21.14 1.35
CA ASN A 119 8.87 22.20 1.03
C ASN A 119 7.43 21.69 1.18
N PRO A 120 6.50 22.59 1.57
CA PRO A 120 5.08 22.26 1.62
C PRO A 120 4.57 21.79 0.25
N ILE A 121 3.79 20.71 0.25
CA ILE A 121 3.14 20.15 -0.94
C ILE A 121 1.75 19.66 -0.57
N LEU A 122 0.81 19.70 -1.53
CA LEU A 122 -0.48 19.04 -1.40
C LEU A 122 -0.41 17.67 -2.07
N LEU A 123 -0.64 16.65 -1.29
CA LEU A 123 -0.78 15.27 -1.75
C LEU A 123 -2.25 14.87 -1.79
N SER A 124 -2.56 13.81 -2.49
CA SER A 124 -3.90 13.25 -2.56
C SER A 124 -3.95 11.84 -2.01
N GLY A 125 -5.17 11.38 -1.78
CA GLY A 125 -5.46 10.03 -1.36
C GLY A 125 -6.95 9.79 -1.25
N LYS A 126 -7.32 8.62 -0.78
CA LYS A 126 -8.71 8.18 -0.65
C LYS A 126 -9.02 7.68 0.74
N VAL A 127 -10.23 7.95 1.17
CA VAL A 127 -10.88 7.29 2.30
C VAL A 127 -12.00 6.40 1.76
N ILE A 128 -12.09 5.17 2.25
CA ILE A 128 -13.17 4.25 1.91
C ILE A 128 -13.92 3.90 3.20
N LEU A 129 -15.22 4.19 3.23
CA LEU A 129 -16.08 4.00 4.39
C LEU A 129 -17.16 2.94 4.09
N PRO A 130 -17.56 2.14 5.10
CA PRO A 130 -18.77 1.33 4.97
C PRO A 130 -19.98 2.27 4.84
N ALA A 131 -20.87 1.99 3.88
CA ALA A 131 -22.05 2.83 3.65
C ALA A 131 -23.12 2.68 4.75
N LYS A 132 -23.01 1.64 5.58
CA LYS A 132 -23.96 1.34 6.68
C LYS A 132 -23.23 0.72 7.87
N GLY A 133 -23.79 0.92 9.05
CA GLY A 133 -23.25 0.39 10.29
C GLY A 133 -22.11 1.23 10.89
N PRO A 134 -21.65 0.85 12.08
CA PRO A 134 -20.56 1.54 12.73
C PRO A 134 -19.23 1.29 12.03
N ILE A 135 -18.30 2.22 12.17
CA ILE A 135 -16.91 2.01 11.79
C ILE A 135 -16.18 1.35 12.97
N LYS A 136 -15.69 0.14 12.80
CA LYS A 136 -15.00 -0.59 13.88
C LYS A 136 -13.68 0.07 14.23
N ARG A 137 -12.79 0.23 13.24
CA ARG A 137 -11.47 0.88 13.35
C ARG A 137 -11.08 1.49 12.02
N TYR A 138 -10.06 2.34 12.05
CA TYR A 138 -9.35 2.76 10.86
C TYR A 138 -8.26 1.77 10.50
N ILE A 139 -8.08 1.53 9.20
CA ILE A 139 -6.93 0.86 8.61
C ILE A 139 -6.15 1.91 7.82
N LEU A 140 -4.92 2.22 8.24
CA LEU A 140 -4.02 3.07 7.48
C LEU A 140 -3.22 2.18 6.52
N VAL A 141 -3.46 2.37 5.23
CA VAL A 141 -2.93 1.51 4.18
C VAL A 141 -1.76 2.18 3.47
N SER A 142 -0.68 1.44 3.35
CA SER A 142 0.43 1.76 2.47
C SER A 142 0.31 0.90 1.21
N HIS A 143 0.00 1.50 0.05
CA HIS A 143 -0.25 0.74 -1.17
C HIS A 143 1.04 0.14 -1.76
N TYR A 144 0.89 -0.93 -2.55
CA TYR A 144 1.98 -1.56 -3.31
C TYR A 144 2.42 -0.68 -4.50
N THR A 145 3.45 -1.15 -5.24
CA THR A 145 4.00 -0.43 -6.39
C THR A 145 2.97 -0.28 -7.51
N ILE A 146 2.74 0.96 -7.90
CA ILE A 146 1.99 1.36 -9.08
C ILE A 146 2.90 2.17 -10.01
N ALA A 147 2.53 2.31 -11.26
CA ALA A 147 3.25 3.16 -12.21
C ALA A 147 2.31 4.09 -12.99
N SER A 148 1.07 3.69 -13.19
CA SER A 148 0.05 4.53 -13.83
C SER A 148 -0.70 5.37 -12.82
N ASN A 149 -0.98 6.64 -13.18
CA ASN A 149 -1.84 7.49 -12.35
C ASN A 149 -3.29 6.97 -12.27
N LYS A 150 -3.71 6.10 -13.20
CA LYS A 150 -5.01 5.43 -13.12
C LYS A 150 -5.10 4.45 -11.94
N GLU A 151 -3.95 3.90 -11.51
CA GLU A 151 -3.85 2.96 -10.39
C GLU A 151 -3.77 3.68 -9.03
N ALA A 152 -3.63 5.02 -9.02
CA ALA A 152 -3.57 5.77 -7.77
C ALA A 152 -4.84 5.56 -6.94
N PRO A 153 -4.74 5.34 -5.62
CA PRO A 153 -5.90 5.13 -4.74
C PRO A 153 -7.01 6.18 -4.90
N SER A 154 -6.66 7.46 -5.13
CA SER A 154 -7.66 8.51 -5.38
C SER A 154 -8.48 8.29 -6.65
N ASN A 155 -7.97 7.53 -7.61
CA ASN A 155 -8.59 7.31 -8.93
C ASN A 155 -9.32 5.97 -9.08
N ILE A 156 -8.88 4.93 -8.35
CA ILE A 156 -9.44 3.58 -8.47
C ILE A 156 -9.91 3.05 -7.11
N PHE A 157 -10.85 2.10 -7.10
CA PHE A 157 -11.12 1.29 -5.92
C PHE A 157 -9.97 0.28 -5.75
N SER A 158 -9.15 0.45 -4.71
CA SER A 158 -7.99 -0.42 -4.45
C SER A 158 -8.40 -1.80 -3.95
N LEU A 159 -7.52 -2.79 -4.12
CA LEU A 159 -7.76 -4.16 -3.66
C LEU A 159 -7.98 -4.21 -2.14
N GLU A 160 -7.20 -3.46 -1.38
CA GLU A 160 -7.31 -3.34 0.08
C GLU A 160 -8.69 -2.79 0.48
N GLY A 161 -9.30 -1.97 -0.39
CA GLY A 161 -10.65 -1.41 -0.21
C GLY A 161 -11.72 -2.46 0.04
N LEU A 162 -11.52 -3.71 -0.39
CA LEU A 162 -12.42 -4.83 -0.12
C LEU A 162 -12.65 -5.09 1.38
N LEU A 163 -11.71 -4.68 2.24
CA LEU A 163 -11.84 -4.85 3.69
C LEU A 163 -12.93 -3.95 4.30
N VAL A 164 -13.42 -2.95 3.55
CA VAL A 164 -14.55 -2.11 3.98
C VAL A 164 -15.81 -2.94 4.27
N LYS A 165 -15.99 -4.06 3.59
CA LYS A 165 -17.12 -4.98 3.80
C LYS A 165 -17.19 -5.57 5.22
N LEU A 166 -16.07 -5.53 5.96
CA LEU A 166 -15.97 -5.97 7.34
C LEU A 166 -16.30 -4.86 8.35
N GLY A 167 -16.64 -3.65 7.91
CA GLY A 167 -16.94 -2.50 8.76
C GLY A 167 -15.74 -1.66 9.14
N TYR A 168 -14.59 -1.80 8.47
CA TYR A 168 -13.41 -0.94 8.65
C TYR A 168 -13.46 0.25 7.70
N ALA A 169 -12.93 1.39 8.14
CA ALA A 169 -12.67 2.52 7.25
C ALA A 169 -11.18 2.53 6.86
N LEU A 170 -10.89 2.68 5.58
CA LEU A 170 -9.54 2.65 5.05
C LEU A 170 -9.07 4.07 4.71
N ILE A 171 -7.83 4.40 5.04
CA ILE A 171 -7.15 5.66 4.72
C ILE A 171 -5.96 5.30 3.85
N ILE A 172 -5.95 5.73 2.57
CA ILE A 172 -5.02 5.26 1.55
C ILE A 172 -4.42 6.47 0.82
N PRO A 173 -3.19 6.91 1.14
CA PRO A 173 -2.49 7.98 0.41
C PRO A 173 -2.06 7.52 -0.99
N ASP A 174 -1.93 8.46 -1.93
CA ASP A 174 -1.42 8.21 -3.28
C ASP A 174 0.12 8.18 -3.37
N TYR A 175 0.83 8.74 -2.39
CA TYR A 175 2.24 9.09 -2.38
C TYR A 175 2.63 10.22 -3.36
N ILE A 176 3.82 10.79 -3.19
CA ILE A 176 4.40 11.73 -4.16
C ILE A 176 4.59 11.03 -5.51
N GLY A 177 4.25 11.70 -6.59
CA GLY A 177 4.36 11.18 -7.95
C GLY A 177 3.09 10.56 -8.48
N TYR A 178 2.00 10.57 -7.68
CA TYR A 178 0.68 10.07 -8.10
C TYR A 178 -0.42 11.02 -7.64
N GLY A 179 -1.63 10.83 -8.19
CA GLY A 179 -2.77 11.67 -7.89
C GLY A 179 -2.50 13.14 -8.20
N ALA A 180 -2.61 14.00 -7.19
CA ALA A 180 -2.39 15.44 -7.31
C ALA A 180 -0.95 15.83 -7.68
N THR A 181 0.00 14.93 -7.59
CA THR A 181 1.43 15.16 -7.88
C THR A 181 1.96 14.25 -8.97
N SER A 182 1.10 13.80 -9.88
CA SER A 182 1.47 12.90 -10.98
C SER A 182 2.50 13.47 -11.96
N ASP A 183 2.73 14.80 -11.93
CA ASP A 183 3.79 15.51 -12.64
C ASP A 183 5.18 15.33 -12.02
N LYS A 184 5.27 14.75 -10.83
CA LYS A 184 6.54 14.56 -10.10
C LYS A 184 7.04 13.12 -10.22
N VAL A 185 8.36 12.97 -10.11
CA VAL A 185 8.97 11.66 -9.94
C VAL A 185 8.60 11.10 -8.57
N HIS A 186 8.20 9.83 -8.52
CA HIS A 186 7.95 9.14 -7.26
C HIS A 186 9.29 8.82 -6.55
N PRO A 187 9.53 9.33 -5.31
CA PRO A 187 10.71 8.98 -4.51
C PRO A 187 10.54 7.56 -3.95
N TYR A 188 10.62 6.57 -4.85
CA TYR A 188 10.31 5.18 -4.59
C TYR A 188 11.23 4.60 -3.50
N LEU A 189 10.62 3.99 -2.47
CA LEU A 189 11.31 3.37 -1.32
C LEU A 189 12.13 4.35 -0.44
N VAL A 190 11.88 5.65 -0.52
CA VAL A 190 12.44 6.62 0.44
C VAL A 190 11.58 6.60 1.70
N MET A 191 11.95 5.73 2.66
CA MET A 191 11.08 5.27 3.73
C MET A 191 10.62 6.36 4.69
N GLU A 192 11.52 7.22 5.16
CA GLU A 192 11.15 8.29 6.11
C GLU A 192 10.17 9.29 5.48
N LEU A 193 10.43 9.70 4.23
CA LEU A 193 9.57 10.62 3.51
C LEU A 193 8.20 10.01 3.24
N THR A 194 8.18 8.76 2.76
CA THR A 194 6.91 8.07 2.46
C THR A 194 6.11 7.84 3.73
N ALA A 195 6.74 7.40 4.83
CA ALA A 195 6.07 7.25 6.12
C ALA A 195 5.51 8.58 6.63
N ARG A 196 6.24 9.69 6.45
CA ARG A 196 5.77 11.03 6.79
C ARG A 196 4.53 11.38 5.96
N ASN A 197 4.55 11.18 4.64
CA ASN A 197 3.42 11.50 3.77
C ASN A 197 2.17 10.67 4.14
N VAL A 198 2.35 9.41 4.52
CA VAL A 198 1.26 8.53 5.00
C VAL A 198 0.65 9.05 6.30
N LEU A 199 1.49 9.44 7.26
CA LEU A 199 1.03 9.95 8.56
C LEU A 199 0.41 11.35 8.44
N ASP A 200 0.89 12.20 7.54
CA ASP A 200 0.28 13.50 7.27
C ASP A 200 -1.15 13.34 6.73
N MET A 201 -1.42 12.31 5.90
CA MET A 201 -2.80 11.99 5.50
C MET A 201 -3.66 11.56 6.69
N TYR A 202 -3.14 10.69 7.55
CA TYR A 202 -3.85 10.28 8.77
C TYR A 202 -4.22 11.49 9.63
N ASP A 203 -3.27 12.40 9.86
CA ASP A 203 -3.47 13.61 10.67
C ASP A 203 -4.52 14.56 10.07
N ALA A 204 -4.61 14.62 8.74
CA ALA A 204 -5.61 15.43 8.05
C ALA A 204 -7.00 14.75 8.04
N VAL A 205 -7.04 13.45 7.79
CA VAL A 205 -8.29 12.69 7.58
C VAL A 205 -9.01 12.40 8.89
N VAL A 206 -8.32 12.04 9.96
CA VAL A 206 -8.98 11.62 11.20
C VAL A 206 -9.82 12.73 11.83
N PRO A 207 -9.33 13.98 11.96
CA PRO A 207 -10.18 15.09 12.41
C PRO A 207 -11.37 15.37 11.48
N PHE A 208 -11.18 15.24 10.17
CA PHE A 208 -12.24 15.37 9.17
C PHE A 208 -13.34 14.32 9.41
N LEU A 209 -12.97 13.04 9.53
CA LEU A 209 -13.92 11.96 9.75
C LEU A 209 -14.67 12.11 11.08
N LYS A 210 -13.97 12.48 12.16
CA LYS A 210 -14.60 12.73 13.46
C LYS A 210 -15.62 13.86 13.38
N LYS A 211 -15.30 14.95 12.70
CA LYS A 211 -16.20 16.08 12.47
C LYS A 211 -17.41 15.69 11.61
N ALA A 212 -17.21 14.78 10.66
CA ALA A 212 -18.28 14.22 9.82
C ALA A 212 -19.13 13.14 10.54
N GLY A 213 -18.92 12.88 11.83
CA GLY A 213 -19.63 11.84 12.58
C GLY A 213 -19.19 10.41 12.27
N CYS A 214 -18.08 10.24 11.59
CA CYS A 214 -17.50 8.95 11.18
C CYS A 214 -16.38 8.49 12.13
N SER A 215 -16.61 8.61 13.44
CA SER A 215 -15.69 8.11 14.47
C SER A 215 -15.73 6.59 14.54
N PRO A 216 -14.60 5.91 14.75
CA PRO A 216 -14.59 4.48 14.95
C PRO A 216 -15.03 4.11 16.39
N GLU A 217 -15.47 2.86 16.58
CA GLU A 217 -15.81 2.32 17.88
C GLU A 217 -14.59 2.14 18.80
N HIS A 218 -13.40 1.94 18.21
CA HIS A 218 -12.13 1.77 18.91
C HIS A 218 -11.09 2.80 18.48
N ASP A 219 -10.28 3.27 19.42
CA ASP A 219 -9.27 4.32 19.21
C ASP A 219 -7.99 3.83 18.54
N ASP A 220 -7.73 2.52 18.63
CA ASP A 220 -6.55 1.90 18.04
C ASP A 220 -6.79 1.61 16.56
N ILE A 221 -5.69 1.57 15.80
CA ILE A 221 -5.74 1.41 14.34
C ILE A 221 -4.96 0.18 13.88
N TYR A 222 -5.27 -0.28 12.69
CA TYR A 222 -4.43 -1.21 11.96
C TYR A 222 -3.53 -0.44 10.97
N LEU A 223 -2.31 -0.93 10.80
CA LEU A 223 -1.42 -0.53 9.71
C LEU A 223 -1.31 -1.70 8.74
N MET A 224 -1.33 -1.44 7.44
CA MET A 224 -1.34 -2.51 6.45
C MET A 224 -0.62 -2.11 5.17
N GLY A 225 0.11 -3.07 4.56
CA GLY A 225 0.66 -2.89 3.22
C GLY A 225 1.37 -4.13 2.68
N TYR A 226 1.46 -4.20 1.35
CA TYR A 226 2.12 -5.27 0.61
C TYR A 226 3.21 -4.72 -0.31
N SER A 227 4.27 -5.47 -0.57
CA SER A 227 5.37 -5.08 -1.46
C SER A 227 6.03 -3.76 -1.00
N GLN A 228 6.11 -2.73 -1.84
CA GLN A 228 6.50 -1.38 -1.42
C GLN A 228 5.74 -0.98 -0.15
N GLY A 229 4.42 -1.21 -0.14
CA GLY A 229 3.57 -0.92 1.01
C GLY A 229 3.94 -1.72 2.25
N GLY A 230 4.43 -2.95 2.12
CA GLY A 230 4.90 -3.76 3.24
C GLY A 230 6.09 -3.13 3.95
N ALA A 231 7.09 -2.67 3.20
CA ALA A 231 8.24 -1.94 3.75
C ALA A 231 7.82 -0.57 4.31
N THR A 232 6.98 0.18 3.56
CA THR A 232 6.44 1.48 4.00
C THR A 232 5.63 1.34 5.30
N THR A 233 4.81 0.30 5.45
CA THR A 233 4.04 0.06 6.68
C THR A 233 4.94 -0.13 7.90
N MET A 234 6.05 -0.83 7.76
CA MET A 234 7.04 -0.96 8.83
C MET A 234 7.73 0.38 9.12
N ALA A 235 7.97 1.21 8.11
CA ALA A 235 8.50 2.56 8.31
C ALA A 235 7.48 3.50 8.99
N VAL A 236 6.18 3.36 8.68
CA VAL A 236 5.10 4.07 9.38
C VAL A 236 5.04 3.66 10.86
N GLN A 237 5.11 2.36 11.15
CA GLN A 237 5.17 1.86 12.53
C GLN A 237 6.39 2.44 13.25
N HIS A 238 7.58 2.40 12.62
CA HIS A 238 8.79 3.00 13.18
C HIS A 238 8.59 4.49 13.49
N ALA A 239 8.04 5.27 12.55
CA ALA A 239 7.82 6.69 12.73
C ALA A 239 6.84 7.00 13.89
N ILE A 240 5.79 6.21 14.07
CA ILE A 240 4.84 6.33 15.18
C ILE A 240 5.57 6.04 16.50
N GLU A 241 6.30 4.93 16.59
CA GLU A 241 6.91 4.46 17.83
C GLU A 241 8.18 5.24 18.23
N HIS A 242 8.96 5.71 17.22
CA HIS A 242 10.20 6.47 17.43
C HIS A 242 9.91 7.92 17.87
N HIS A 243 8.87 8.54 17.29
CA HIS A 243 8.47 9.90 17.63
C HIS A 243 7.38 9.95 18.71
N GLU A 244 7.08 8.81 19.37
CA GLU A 244 6.10 8.69 20.46
C GLU A 244 4.75 9.35 20.09
N ARG A 245 4.30 9.17 18.84
CA ARG A 245 3.04 9.75 18.39
C ARG A 245 1.87 9.14 19.17
N PRO A 246 0.83 9.92 19.50
CA PRO A 246 -0.32 9.44 20.28
C PRO A 246 -1.27 8.58 19.41
N ILE A 247 -0.72 7.64 18.64
CA ILE A 247 -1.45 6.71 17.78
C ILE A 247 -1.27 5.31 18.37
N LYS A 248 -2.36 4.70 18.80
CA LYS A 248 -2.36 3.33 19.29
C LYS A 248 -2.46 2.38 18.11
N ILE A 249 -1.51 1.48 17.98
CA ILE A 249 -1.50 0.46 16.94
C ILE A 249 -2.05 -0.84 17.53
N ARG A 250 -3.15 -1.36 16.98
CA ARG A 250 -3.71 -2.67 17.34
C ARG A 250 -2.84 -3.80 16.81
N ARG A 251 -2.52 -3.74 15.51
CA ARG A 251 -1.67 -4.69 14.80
C ARG A 251 -1.17 -4.08 13.50
N VAL A 252 0.01 -4.54 13.08
CA VAL A 252 0.60 -4.22 11.80
C VAL A 252 0.56 -5.44 10.89
N PHE A 253 0.10 -5.28 9.66
CA PHE A 253 0.10 -6.30 8.62
C PHE A 253 1.10 -5.90 7.54
N ALA A 254 2.25 -6.57 7.49
CA ALA A 254 3.32 -6.28 6.53
C ALA A 254 3.57 -7.51 5.64
N GLY A 255 3.28 -7.39 4.34
CA GLY A 255 3.40 -8.49 3.39
C GLY A 255 4.43 -8.23 2.29
N GLY A 256 5.23 -9.23 1.90
CA GLY A 256 6.07 -9.25 0.71
C GLY A 256 6.99 -8.02 0.53
N GLY A 257 7.42 -7.40 1.62
CA GLY A 257 8.13 -6.12 1.58
C GLY A 257 9.63 -6.23 1.34
N PRO A 258 10.23 -5.31 0.56
CA PRO A 258 11.67 -5.17 0.41
C PRO A 258 12.27 -4.47 1.65
N TYR A 259 12.28 -5.17 2.79
CA TYR A 259 12.75 -4.61 4.07
C TYR A 259 14.25 -4.28 4.07
N ASP A 260 15.04 -5.00 3.26
CA ASP A 260 16.43 -4.70 2.89
C ASP A 260 16.46 -4.33 1.40
N ILE A 261 16.33 -3.03 1.12
CA ILE A 261 16.20 -2.51 -0.23
C ILE A 261 17.48 -2.78 -1.05
N LYS A 262 18.65 -2.56 -0.43
CA LYS A 262 19.94 -2.84 -1.08
C LYS A 262 20.04 -4.30 -1.48
N TYR A 263 19.68 -5.20 -0.58
CA TYR A 263 19.70 -6.64 -0.87
C TYR A 263 18.75 -7.00 -2.02
N THR A 264 17.53 -6.44 -2.02
CA THR A 264 16.56 -6.70 -3.08
C THR A 264 17.08 -6.27 -4.45
N TYR A 265 17.66 -5.07 -4.54
CA TYR A 265 18.24 -4.57 -5.79
C TYR A 265 19.49 -5.37 -6.20
N ASP A 266 20.37 -5.67 -5.23
CA ASP A 266 21.58 -6.42 -5.45
C ASP A 266 21.33 -7.83 -6.02
N GLN A 267 20.21 -8.45 -5.65
CA GLN A 267 19.80 -9.74 -6.21
C GLN A 267 19.47 -9.66 -7.71
N PHE A 268 18.87 -8.56 -8.19
CA PHE A 268 18.66 -8.38 -9.63
C PHE A 268 20.00 -8.34 -10.39
N VAL A 269 21.00 -7.66 -9.82
CA VAL A 269 22.33 -7.54 -10.42
C VAL A 269 23.09 -8.86 -10.32
N GLU A 270 23.11 -9.52 -9.16
CA GLU A 270 23.85 -10.75 -8.90
C GLU A 270 23.34 -11.93 -9.73
N THR A 271 22.01 -12.10 -9.80
CA THR A 271 21.38 -13.18 -10.56
C THR A 271 21.28 -12.88 -12.06
N ASN A 272 21.58 -11.64 -12.44
CA ASN A 272 21.35 -11.10 -13.79
C ASN A 272 19.88 -11.30 -14.26
N TRP A 273 18.95 -11.23 -13.32
CA TRP A 273 17.53 -11.49 -13.59
C TRP A 273 16.62 -10.62 -12.74
N ALA A 274 15.69 -9.94 -13.39
CA ALA A 274 14.60 -9.19 -12.77
C ALA A 274 13.27 -9.68 -13.36
N SER A 275 12.55 -10.53 -12.63
CA SER A 275 11.24 -11.05 -13.06
C SER A 275 10.23 -9.92 -13.33
N TYR A 276 10.46 -8.78 -12.67
CA TYR A 276 9.68 -7.55 -12.79
C TYR A 276 10.62 -6.39 -13.21
N PRO A 277 11.02 -6.35 -14.49
CA PRO A 277 12.14 -5.51 -14.94
C PRO A 277 11.95 -4.02 -14.73
N CYS A 278 10.71 -3.50 -14.72
CA CYS A 278 10.47 -2.08 -14.43
C CYS A 278 10.88 -1.68 -13.00
N ALA A 279 11.01 -2.63 -12.07
CA ALA A 279 11.47 -2.35 -10.71
C ALA A 279 12.90 -1.77 -10.70
N VAL A 280 13.78 -2.19 -11.61
CA VAL A 280 15.16 -1.74 -11.67
C VAL A 280 15.26 -0.23 -11.92
N PRO A 281 14.74 0.35 -13.01
CA PRO A 281 14.78 1.79 -13.25
C PRO A 281 13.95 2.59 -12.23
N ILE A 282 12.81 2.06 -11.76
CA ILE A 282 11.97 2.74 -10.76
C ILE A 282 12.73 2.88 -9.43
N MET A 283 13.37 1.82 -8.96
CA MET A 283 14.17 1.87 -7.71
C MET A 283 15.37 2.80 -7.85
N MET A 284 16.09 2.73 -8.96
CA MET A 284 17.24 3.60 -9.21
C MET A 284 16.83 5.07 -9.23
N GLN A 285 15.82 5.43 -10.03
CA GLN A 285 15.33 6.81 -10.13
C GLN A 285 14.78 7.31 -8.80
N GLY A 286 13.99 6.50 -8.11
CA GLY A 286 13.40 6.84 -6.81
C GLY A 286 14.47 7.15 -5.77
N MET A 287 15.54 6.34 -5.70
CA MET A 287 16.66 6.57 -4.80
C MET A 287 17.45 7.82 -5.17
N VAL A 288 17.73 8.03 -6.46
CA VAL A 288 18.48 9.21 -6.93
C VAL A 288 17.73 10.49 -6.60
N VAL A 289 16.45 10.57 -6.96
CA VAL A 289 15.62 11.77 -6.74
C VAL A 289 15.33 11.96 -5.24
N GLY A 290 14.91 10.91 -4.57
CA GLY A 290 14.47 11.00 -3.19
C GLY A 290 15.59 11.28 -2.18
N ASN A 291 16.83 10.86 -2.47
CA ASN A 291 18.01 11.15 -1.65
C ASN A 291 18.89 12.26 -2.24
N LYS A 292 18.45 12.92 -3.32
CA LYS A 292 19.19 14.01 -3.98
C LYS A 292 20.62 13.62 -4.36
N LEU A 293 20.77 12.40 -4.87
CA LEU A 293 22.09 11.90 -5.27
C LEU A 293 22.55 12.63 -6.54
N ASN A 294 23.78 13.07 -6.55
CA ASN A 294 24.40 13.66 -7.75
C ASN A 294 24.96 12.53 -8.65
N LEU A 295 24.05 11.70 -9.18
CA LEU A 295 24.38 10.57 -10.06
C LEU A 295 23.75 10.77 -11.43
N ASP A 296 24.55 10.58 -12.47
CA ASP A 296 24.04 10.50 -13.83
C ASP A 296 23.53 9.09 -14.12
N MET A 297 22.20 8.93 -14.16
CA MET A 297 21.56 7.65 -14.42
C MET A 297 21.89 7.08 -15.81
N GLN A 298 22.23 7.93 -16.79
CA GLN A 298 22.66 7.51 -18.13
C GLN A 298 23.93 6.65 -18.09
N THR A 299 24.81 6.86 -17.11
CA THR A 299 26.02 6.05 -16.93
C THR A 299 25.71 4.63 -16.43
N MET A 300 24.56 4.43 -15.78
CA MET A 300 24.16 3.18 -15.15
C MET A 300 23.06 2.42 -15.89
N MET A 301 22.14 3.13 -16.56
CA MET A 301 21.04 2.52 -17.30
C MET A 301 21.41 2.29 -18.77
N ALA A 302 20.95 1.19 -19.35
CA ALA A 302 21.05 0.98 -20.80
C ALA A 302 20.29 2.09 -21.55
N SER A 303 20.79 2.51 -22.72
CA SER A 303 20.25 3.67 -23.45
C SER A 303 18.76 3.56 -23.74
N ASN A 304 18.30 2.37 -24.15
CA ASN A 304 16.86 2.14 -24.43
C ASN A 304 15.98 2.31 -23.18
N ILE A 305 16.50 2.06 -21.99
CA ILE A 305 15.78 2.27 -20.73
C ILE A 305 15.81 3.75 -20.34
N TYR A 306 16.99 4.37 -20.37
CA TYR A 306 17.19 5.76 -19.98
C TYR A 306 16.39 6.72 -20.88
N GLU A 307 16.47 6.56 -22.21
CA GLU A 307 15.79 7.42 -23.19
C GLU A 307 14.25 7.30 -23.13
N ASN A 308 13.73 6.18 -22.62
CA ASN A 308 12.29 5.96 -22.48
C ASN A 308 11.77 6.16 -21.04
N LEU A 309 12.63 6.51 -20.08
CA LEU A 309 12.26 6.63 -18.68
C LEU A 309 11.10 7.62 -18.47
N ASP A 310 11.18 8.81 -19.10
CA ASP A 310 10.13 9.81 -19.03
C ASP A 310 8.83 9.33 -19.68
N LYS A 311 8.93 8.65 -20.83
CA LYS A 311 7.78 8.17 -21.56
C LYS A 311 7.10 6.99 -20.86
N TRP A 312 7.87 6.03 -20.34
CA TRP A 312 7.33 4.78 -19.78
C TRP A 312 6.98 4.92 -18.31
N VAL A 313 7.83 5.58 -17.52
CA VAL A 313 7.70 5.65 -16.05
C VAL A 313 7.11 7.00 -15.63
N ASN A 314 7.73 8.12 -16.05
CA ASN A 314 7.38 9.44 -15.53
C ASN A 314 6.09 10.00 -16.12
N SER A 315 5.66 9.55 -17.29
CA SER A 315 4.37 9.93 -17.89
C SER A 315 3.16 9.49 -17.05
N LYS A 316 3.34 8.48 -16.20
CA LYS A 316 2.26 7.89 -15.39
C LYS A 316 1.07 7.33 -16.19
N VAL A 317 1.32 7.00 -17.46
CA VAL A 317 0.30 6.45 -18.38
C VAL A 317 0.23 4.92 -18.32
N TYR A 318 1.40 4.28 -18.20
CA TYR A 318 1.51 2.82 -18.28
C TYR A 318 1.51 2.18 -16.90
N THR A 319 0.79 1.06 -16.75
CA THR A 319 0.91 0.20 -15.58
C THR A 319 2.27 -0.48 -15.53
N THR A 320 2.66 -0.98 -14.40
CA THR A 320 3.92 -1.74 -14.25
C THR A 320 4.00 -2.93 -15.22
N ASN A 321 2.89 -3.65 -15.45
CA ASN A 321 2.83 -4.74 -16.41
C ASN A 321 3.04 -4.26 -17.86
N GLN A 322 2.48 -3.11 -18.23
CA GLN A 322 2.70 -2.51 -19.54
C GLN A 322 4.15 -2.05 -19.72
N ILE A 323 4.76 -1.47 -18.68
CA ILE A 323 6.18 -1.09 -18.72
C ILE A 323 7.07 -2.33 -18.87
N ASN A 324 6.79 -3.41 -18.14
CA ASN A 324 7.49 -4.68 -18.29
C ASN A 324 7.41 -5.23 -19.72
N ALA A 325 6.24 -5.13 -20.35
CA ALA A 325 6.06 -5.53 -21.76
C ALA A 325 6.82 -4.63 -22.73
N LEU A 326 6.88 -3.31 -22.48
CA LEU A 326 7.67 -2.36 -23.27
C LEU A 326 9.17 -2.58 -23.14
N ILE A 327 9.66 -2.93 -21.97
CA ILE A 327 11.06 -3.30 -21.72
C ILE A 327 11.41 -4.59 -22.49
N GLY A 328 10.53 -5.59 -22.47
CA GLY A 328 10.64 -6.80 -23.31
C GLY A 328 11.71 -7.81 -22.92
N THR A 329 12.47 -7.57 -21.84
CA THR A 329 13.50 -8.48 -21.30
C THR A 329 13.42 -8.54 -19.79
N LYS A 330 13.89 -9.64 -19.23
CA LYS A 330 14.07 -9.83 -17.76
C LYS A 330 15.54 -9.93 -17.38
N VAL A 331 16.45 -9.85 -18.35
CA VAL A 331 17.88 -9.93 -18.14
C VAL A 331 18.40 -8.58 -17.68
N THR A 332 18.95 -8.50 -16.48
CA THR A 332 19.34 -7.22 -15.84
C THR A 332 20.44 -6.50 -16.62
N SER A 333 21.37 -7.24 -17.27
CA SER A 333 22.41 -6.65 -18.12
C SER A 333 21.88 -6.03 -19.42
N ASP A 334 20.60 -6.26 -19.78
CA ASP A 334 19.92 -5.54 -20.86
C ASP A 334 19.30 -4.21 -20.39
N LEU A 335 19.15 -4.06 -19.06
CA LEU A 335 18.58 -2.88 -18.42
C LEU A 335 19.65 -1.91 -17.94
N LEU A 336 20.84 -2.41 -17.63
CA LEU A 336 21.94 -1.67 -17.04
C LEU A 336 23.17 -1.70 -17.95
N THR A 337 23.97 -0.63 -17.89
CA THR A 337 25.28 -0.59 -18.52
C THR A 337 26.29 -1.47 -17.75
N PRO A 338 27.49 -1.71 -18.27
CA PRO A 338 28.57 -2.34 -17.50
C PRO A 338 28.88 -1.62 -16.18
N THR A 339 28.78 -0.27 -16.14
CA THR A 339 28.91 0.50 -14.89
C THR A 339 27.80 0.19 -13.92
N GLY A 340 26.55 0.16 -14.38
CA GLY A 340 25.37 -0.18 -13.56
C GLY A 340 25.39 -1.62 -13.04
N MET A 341 25.95 -2.56 -13.78
CA MET A 341 26.18 -3.95 -13.36
C MET A 341 27.39 -4.11 -12.43
N ASN A 342 28.30 -3.14 -12.39
CA ASN A 342 29.48 -3.21 -11.54
C ASN A 342 29.18 -2.78 -10.12
N ARG A 343 28.96 -3.75 -9.23
CA ARG A 343 28.64 -3.56 -7.81
C ARG A 343 29.63 -2.71 -7.01
N THR A 344 30.82 -2.48 -7.55
CA THR A 344 31.90 -1.70 -6.93
C THR A 344 32.20 -0.38 -7.65
N SER A 345 31.47 -0.04 -8.71
CA SER A 345 31.58 1.29 -9.32
C SER A 345 31.18 2.36 -8.31
N LYS A 346 31.72 3.57 -8.50
CA LYS A 346 31.39 4.70 -7.61
C LYS A 346 29.88 4.96 -7.58
N GLU A 347 29.26 4.99 -8.74
CA GLU A 347 27.84 5.29 -8.93
C GLU A 347 26.94 4.26 -8.22
N VAL A 348 27.22 2.97 -8.41
CA VAL A 348 26.46 1.89 -7.75
C VAL A 348 26.73 1.89 -6.25
N SER A 349 27.94 2.21 -5.80
CA SER A 349 28.27 2.30 -4.37
C SER A 349 27.49 3.43 -3.68
N GLU A 350 27.34 4.60 -4.33
CA GLU A 350 26.53 5.71 -3.81
C GLU A 350 25.04 5.34 -3.79
N LEU A 351 24.53 4.69 -4.84
CA LEU A 351 23.17 4.18 -4.91
C LEU A 351 22.89 3.14 -3.80
N TYR A 352 23.80 2.19 -3.60
CA TYR A 352 23.69 1.17 -2.55
C TYR A 352 23.73 1.77 -1.15
N LYS A 353 24.49 2.83 -0.93
CA LYS A 353 24.48 3.57 0.33
C LYS A 353 23.09 4.13 0.61
N ALA A 354 22.49 4.83 -0.35
CA ALA A 354 21.15 5.35 -0.21
C ALA A 354 20.10 4.24 0.03
N MET A 355 20.18 3.13 -0.70
CA MET A 355 19.31 1.97 -0.48
C MET A 355 19.48 1.37 0.92
N THR A 356 20.71 1.32 1.43
CA THR A 356 21.02 0.83 2.78
C THR A 356 20.41 1.76 3.83
N GLU A 357 20.59 3.07 3.69
CA GLU A 357 20.05 4.07 4.61
C GLU A 357 18.51 4.08 4.64
N ASN A 358 17.85 3.73 3.54
CA ASN A 358 16.40 3.58 3.45
C ASN A 358 15.90 2.17 3.82
N SER A 359 16.77 1.18 4.02
CA SER A 359 16.36 -0.16 4.43
C SER A 359 15.92 -0.15 5.90
N ILE A 360 14.65 -0.49 6.17
CA ILE A 360 14.11 -0.47 7.56
C ILE A 360 14.87 -1.39 8.52
N LEU A 361 15.55 -2.40 8.00
CA LEU A 361 16.37 -3.32 8.79
C LEU A 361 17.67 -2.71 9.32
N THR A 362 18.09 -1.55 8.79
CA THR A 362 19.28 -0.83 9.29
C THR A 362 18.96 0.10 10.45
N TYR A 363 17.67 0.38 10.67
CA TYR A 363 17.23 1.27 11.73
C TYR A 363 17.51 0.66 13.12
N SER A 364 17.96 1.51 14.07
CA SER A 364 18.16 1.10 15.46
C SER A 364 16.82 1.04 16.19
N TRP A 365 15.97 0.08 15.80
CA TRP A 365 14.62 -0.05 16.26
C TRP A 365 14.17 -1.50 16.29
N THR A 366 13.24 -1.81 17.20
CA THR A 366 12.53 -3.09 17.29
C THR A 366 11.04 -2.78 17.41
N PRO A 367 10.18 -3.39 16.57
CA PRO A 367 8.73 -3.21 16.65
C PRO A 367 8.17 -3.48 18.05
N LYS A 368 7.37 -2.53 18.58
CA LYS A 368 6.70 -2.66 19.89
C LYS A 368 5.29 -3.20 19.75
N ALA A 369 4.51 -2.66 18.79
CA ALA A 369 3.18 -3.16 18.49
C ALA A 369 3.24 -4.53 17.80
N PRO A 370 2.20 -5.38 17.97
CA PRO A 370 2.13 -6.69 17.32
C PRO A 370 2.22 -6.57 15.80
N VAL A 371 3.05 -7.40 15.16
CA VAL A 371 3.22 -7.47 13.71
C VAL A 371 2.78 -8.83 13.20
N PHE A 372 2.03 -8.87 12.13
CA PHE A 372 1.85 -10.05 11.29
C PHE A 372 2.65 -9.85 10.01
N MET A 373 3.65 -10.69 9.79
CA MET A 373 4.54 -10.61 8.64
C MET A 373 4.30 -11.79 7.71
N PHE A 374 3.86 -11.46 6.49
CA PHE A 374 3.57 -12.43 5.44
C PHE A 374 4.63 -12.37 4.34
N HIS A 375 5.07 -13.53 3.83
CA HIS A 375 5.91 -13.58 2.64
C HIS A 375 5.78 -14.93 1.94
N SER A 376 5.63 -14.92 0.61
CA SER A 376 5.69 -16.14 -0.17
C SER A 376 7.13 -16.61 -0.36
N MET A 377 7.36 -17.89 -0.17
CA MET A 377 8.67 -18.52 -0.49
C MET A 377 8.92 -18.59 -2.00
N ASP A 378 7.85 -18.45 -2.82
CA ASP A 378 7.90 -18.44 -4.28
C ASP A 378 7.89 -17.03 -4.87
N ASP A 379 8.10 -16.00 -4.02
CA ASP A 379 8.10 -14.60 -4.46
C ASP A 379 9.24 -14.36 -5.44
N ASP A 380 8.87 -14.01 -6.67
CA ASP A 380 9.79 -13.84 -7.79
C ASP A 380 10.22 -12.38 -8.02
N VAL A 381 9.75 -11.45 -7.19
CA VAL A 381 10.07 -10.00 -7.27
C VAL A 381 10.85 -9.54 -6.05
N VAL A 382 10.33 -9.81 -4.85
CA VAL A 382 11.00 -9.49 -3.59
C VAL A 382 11.51 -10.79 -2.97
N PRO A 383 12.83 -11.01 -2.96
CA PRO A 383 13.40 -12.25 -2.44
C PRO A 383 12.92 -12.57 -1.01
N PHE A 384 12.51 -13.81 -0.76
CA PHE A 384 12.04 -14.28 0.53
C PHE A 384 13.03 -14.02 1.69
N GLU A 385 14.30 -13.92 1.37
CA GLU A 385 15.36 -13.56 2.31
C GLU A 385 15.13 -12.22 3.00
N ASN A 386 14.36 -11.30 2.40
CA ASN A 386 13.93 -10.06 3.09
C ASN A 386 13.18 -10.38 4.38
N ALA A 387 12.23 -11.31 4.34
CA ALA A 387 11.48 -11.73 5.51
C ALA A 387 12.35 -12.50 6.51
N MET A 388 13.31 -13.31 6.04
CA MET A 388 14.25 -14.03 6.89
C MET A 388 15.23 -13.09 7.59
N ARG A 389 15.69 -12.03 6.91
CA ARG A 389 16.51 -10.96 7.50
C ARG A 389 15.72 -10.18 8.54
N ALA A 390 14.46 -9.82 8.27
CA ALA A 390 13.55 -9.20 9.22
C ALA A 390 13.35 -10.08 10.46
N LYS A 391 13.10 -11.37 10.28
CA LYS A 391 12.98 -12.35 11.37
C LYS A 391 14.23 -12.41 12.24
N SER A 392 15.40 -12.38 11.64
CA SER A 392 16.67 -12.38 12.36
C SER A 392 16.90 -11.08 13.13
N LYS A 393 16.62 -9.93 12.50
CA LYS A 393 16.77 -8.60 13.10
C LYS A 393 15.85 -8.41 14.31
N TRP A 394 14.59 -8.80 14.18
CA TRP A 394 13.55 -8.55 15.17
C TRP A 394 13.14 -9.81 15.96
N LYS A 395 14.09 -10.71 16.23
CA LYS A 395 13.85 -11.99 16.91
C LYS A 395 13.16 -11.88 18.28
N ASN A 396 13.26 -10.72 18.94
CA ASN A 396 12.66 -10.46 20.25
C ASN A 396 11.37 -9.62 20.17
N ALA A 397 10.90 -9.26 18.97
CA ALA A 397 9.65 -8.54 18.78
C ALA A 397 8.44 -9.47 18.77
N ASN A 398 7.26 -8.93 19.07
CA ASN A 398 5.99 -9.66 18.95
C ASN A 398 5.58 -9.74 17.47
N ILE A 399 6.18 -10.66 16.73
CA ILE A 399 5.90 -10.86 15.31
C ILE A 399 5.41 -12.28 15.06
N GLN A 400 4.21 -12.39 14.50
CA GLN A 400 3.67 -13.62 13.94
C GLN A 400 4.09 -13.72 12.47
N TYR A 401 4.74 -14.79 12.09
CA TYR A 401 5.21 -15.02 10.72
C TYR A 401 4.28 -15.98 9.98
N SER A 402 3.94 -15.65 8.74
CA SER A 402 3.26 -16.52 7.78
C SER A 402 4.12 -16.68 6.54
N PHE A 403 4.89 -17.75 6.48
CA PHE A 403 5.80 -18.07 5.39
C PHE A 403 5.39 -19.41 4.76
N GLY A 404 5.30 -19.45 3.45
CA GLY A 404 4.88 -20.65 2.73
C GLY A 404 4.93 -20.47 1.21
N HIS A 405 4.62 -21.53 0.50
CA HIS A 405 4.48 -21.53 -0.96
C HIS A 405 3.14 -20.92 -1.37
N TYR A 406 3.09 -19.60 -1.38
CA TYR A 406 1.85 -18.84 -1.63
C TYR A 406 1.69 -18.37 -3.09
N GLY A 407 2.58 -18.82 -3.97
CA GLY A 407 2.67 -18.38 -5.36
C GLY A 407 3.62 -17.19 -5.54
N ASN A 408 3.71 -16.68 -6.77
CA ASN A 408 4.57 -15.55 -7.09
C ASN A 408 4.13 -14.27 -6.37
N HIS A 409 4.87 -13.18 -6.54
CA HIS A 409 4.63 -11.91 -5.86
C HIS A 409 3.19 -11.39 -5.99
N GLN A 410 2.60 -11.45 -7.19
CA GLN A 410 1.24 -10.96 -7.46
C GLN A 410 0.17 -11.85 -6.78
N ILE A 411 0.30 -13.16 -6.88
CA ILE A 411 -0.58 -14.13 -6.20
C ILE A 411 -0.43 -13.96 -4.68
N GLY A 412 0.79 -13.76 -4.20
CA GLY A 412 1.09 -13.47 -2.81
C GLY A 412 0.32 -12.25 -2.27
N CYS A 413 0.16 -11.19 -3.09
CA CYS A 413 -0.62 -10.02 -2.73
C CYS A 413 -2.09 -10.37 -2.42
N VAL A 414 -2.75 -11.09 -3.33
CA VAL A 414 -4.15 -11.51 -3.16
C VAL A 414 -4.32 -12.38 -1.90
N ARG A 415 -3.39 -13.32 -1.67
CA ARG A 415 -3.38 -14.17 -0.48
C ARG A 415 -3.13 -13.40 0.80
N PHE A 416 -2.27 -12.39 0.75
CA PHE A 416 -2.04 -11.49 1.87
C PHE A 416 -3.33 -10.76 2.28
N ILE A 417 -4.05 -10.15 1.33
CA ILE A 417 -5.32 -9.46 1.60
C ILE A 417 -6.34 -10.42 2.22
N TYR A 418 -6.46 -11.63 1.66
CA TYR A 418 -7.33 -12.68 2.20
C TYR A 418 -6.94 -13.08 3.63
N THR A 419 -5.64 -13.22 3.89
CA THR A 419 -5.16 -13.57 5.23
C THR A 419 -5.44 -12.45 6.23
N VAL A 420 -5.25 -11.19 5.82
CA VAL A 420 -5.61 -10.02 6.65
C VAL A 420 -7.11 -10.01 6.93
N GLN A 421 -7.96 -10.24 5.93
CA GLN A 421 -9.41 -10.37 6.14
C GLN A 421 -9.73 -11.40 7.23
N THR A 422 -9.16 -12.59 7.14
CA THR A 422 -9.37 -13.68 8.11
C THR A 422 -8.90 -13.29 9.52
N LEU A 423 -7.76 -12.61 9.62
CA LEU A 423 -7.22 -12.16 10.91
C LEU A 423 -8.09 -11.06 11.54
N LEU A 424 -8.59 -10.12 10.75
CA LEU A 424 -9.51 -9.08 11.21
C LEU A 424 -10.83 -9.70 11.73
N GLU A 425 -11.38 -10.71 11.05
CA GLU A 425 -12.55 -11.45 11.50
C GLU A 425 -12.30 -12.24 12.79
N ASN A 426 -11.10 -12.74 13.01
CA ASN A 426 -10.73 -13.43 14.23
C ASN A 426 -10.53 -12.44 15.38
N ASP A 427 -9.85 -11.32 15.18
CA ASP A 427 -9.70 -10.28 16.19
C ASP A 427 -11.08 -9.79 16.68
N GLU A 428 -12.05 -9.65 15.78
CA GLU A 428 -13.44 -9.30 16.14
C GLU A 428 -14.15 -10.36 17.00
N LYS A 429 -13.97 -11.65 16.66
CA LYS A 429 -14.54 -12.74 17.47
C LYS A 429 -13.93 -12.79 18.87
N GLU A 430 -12.64 -12.55 18.99
CA GLU A 430 -11.93 -12.44 20.27
C GLU A 430 -12.50 -11.32 21.14
N GLU A 431 -12.71 -10.14 20.56
CA GLU A 431 -13.24 -8.97 21.27
C GLU A 431 -14.70 -9.17 21.71
N ASN A 432 -15.50 -9.86 20.92
CA ASN A 432 -16.91 -10.15 21.24
C ASN A 432 -17.11 -11.34 22.19
N GLY A 433 -16.04 -11.95 22.70
CA GLY A 433 -16.11 -13.08 23.64
C GLY A 433 -16.64 -14.39 23.02
N ASN A 434 -16.75 -14.46 21.71
CA ASN A 434 -17.25 -15.61 20.97
C ASN A 434 -16.14 -16.64 20.68
N PHE A 435 -15.40 -17.07 21.73
CA PHE A 435 -14.57 -18.26 21.61
C PHE A 435 -15.44 -19.52 21.79
N SER A 436 -15.65 -20.26 20.72
CA SER A 436 -15.92 -21.68 20.83
C SER A 436 -14.58 -22.40 21.00
N PHE A 437 -14.33 -22.92 22.20
CA PHE A 437 -13.24 -23.87 22.49
C PHE A 437 -13.39 -25.16 21.68
#